data_1285d05692ca0233d6f372a36e12cfbf
#
_entry.id   1285d05692ca0233d6f372a36e12cfbf
#
_cell.length_a   1.000
_cell.length_b   1.000
_cell.length_c   1.000
_cell.angle_alpha   90.00
_cell.angle_beta   90.00
_cell.angle_gamma   90.00
#
_symmetry.space_group_name_H-M   'P 1'
#
loop_
_entity.id
_entity.type
_entity.pdbx_description
1 polymer ?
#
loop_
_entity_poly.entity_id
_entity_poly.type
_entity_poly.pdbx_seq_one_letter_code
_entity_poly.pdbx_strand_id
1 'polypeptide(L)'
;GAALMTGATLSYRNFENSYDDLDNNKKLVAISKATLEDLGVHDFIEQDRDAAGSSDIGNVSHACPTCYIELDTNANPPAYAHNEDFLKCVTGPLAYHNLAVASKTMAYSALQVLLDPSIVE
;
A
#
# COMPACT_ATOMS: atom_id res chain seq x y z
N GLY A 1 3.40 16.44 31.50
CA GLY A 1 4.28 17.45 32.18
C GLY A 1 3.60 18.82 32.24
N ALA A 2 3.19 19.38 31.10
CA ALA A 2 2.59 20.72 31.05
C ALA A 2 1.34 20.88 31.95
N ALA A 3 0.44 19.89 31.92
CA ALA A 3 -0.74 19.89 32.77
C ALA A 3 -0.38 19.92 34.27
N LEU A 4 0.60 19.11 34.68
CA LEU A 4 1.09 19.09 36.07
C LEU A 4 1.69 20.42 36.49
N MET A 5 2.44 21.08 35.60
CA MET A 5 3.04 22.39 35.90
C MET A 5 2.01 23.51 36.13
N THR A 6 0.86 23.42 35.49
CA THR A 6 -0.21 24.43 35.55
C THR A 6 -1.35 24.05 36.49
N GLY A 7 -1.32 22.84 37.07
CA GLY A 7 -2.42 22.31 37.89
C GLY A 7 -3.66 21.93 37.11
N ALA A 8 -3.55 21.84 35.77
CA ALA A 8 -4.65 21.41 34.91
C ALA A 8 -4.81 19.88 34.90
N THR A 9 -6.02 19.40 34.65
CA THR A 9 -6.29 18.00 34.46
C THR A 9 -6.23 17.66 32.98
N LEU A 10 -5.42 16.66 32.61
CA LEU A 10 -5.34 16.10 31.25
C LEU A 10 -6.17 14.81 31.15
N SER A 11 -7.03 14.73 30.17
CA SER A 11 -7.64 13.47 29.73
C SER A 11 -7.37 13.27 28.24
N TYR A 12 -7.13 12.04 27.84
CA TYR A 12 -6.94 11.69 26.44
C TYR A 12 -7.55 10.31 26.14
N ARG A 13 -7.93 10.12 24.90
CA ARG A 13 -8.40 8.84 24.39
C ARG A 13 -8.06 8.73 22.92
N ASN A 14 -7.84 7.53 22.42
CA ASN A 14 -7.83 7.29 20.99
C ASN A 14 -9.24 7.49 20.44
N PHE A 15 -9.39 8.17 19.32
CA PHE A 15 -10.67 8.36 18.65
C PHE A 15 -10.95 7.22 17.67
N GLU A 16 -9.91 6.47 17.25
CA GLU A 16 -9.96 5.28 16.40
C GLU A 16 -8.88 4.27 16.83
N ASN A 17 -8.86 3.10 16.19
CA ASN A 17 -7.81 2.10 16.41
C ASN A 17 -6.46 2.63 15.89
N SER A 18 -5.38 2.23 16.56
CA SER A 18 -4.03 2.56 16.14
C SER A 18 -3.68 1.81 14.85
N TYR A 19 -2.94 2.49 13.98
CA TYR A 19 -2.35 1.89 12.78
C TYR A 19 -0.87 1.58 13.04
N ASP A 20 -0.49 0.38 12.68
CA ASP A 20 0.89 -0.07 12.72
C ASP A 20 1.62 0.31 11.42
N ASP A 21 2.94 0.35 11.45
CA ASP A 21 3.75 0.55 10.26
C ASP A 21 3.65 -0.64 9.29
N LEU A 22 3.77 -0.36 8.00
CA LEU A 22 3.71 -1.40 6.97
C LEU A 22 5.00 -2.19 6.92
N ASP A 23 4.92 -3.52 7.12
CA ASP A 23 6.00 -4.48 6.94
C ASP A 23 5.74 -5.40 5.74
N ASN A 24 6.20 -4.98 4.58
CA ASN A 24 6.06 -5.75 3.35
C ASN A 24 6.90 -7.03 3.38
N ASN A 25 6.31 -8.18 3.11
CA ASN A 25 7.02 -9.43 2.93
C ASN A 25 7.91 -9.37 1.68
N LYS A 26 9.22 -9.43 1.88
CA LYS A 26 10.22 -9.26 0.82
C LYS A 26 10.10 -10.29 -0.31
N LYS A 27 9.69 -11.51 -0.02
CA LYS A 27 9.51 -12.56 -1.02
C LYS A 27 8.28 -12.31 -1.87
N LEU A 28 7.15 -11.88 -1.27
CA LEU A 28 5.97 -11.45 -2.02
C LEU A 28 6.25 -10.22 -2.90
N VAL A 29 7.01 -9.26 -2.39
CA VAL A 29 7.46 -8.10 -3.19
C VAL A 29 8.26 -8.56 -4.41
N ALA A 30 9.21 -9.49 -4.23
CA ALA A 30 10.01 -10.00 -5.35
C ALA A 30 9.17 -10.73 -6.40
N ILE A 31 8.22 -11.58 -5.99
CA ILE A 31 7.29 -12.28 -6.88
C ILE A 31 6.42 -11.27 -7.64
N SER A 32 5.84 -10.32 -6.92
CA SER A 32 4.96 -9.33 -7.51
C SER A 32 5.71 -8.43 -8.49
N LYS A 33 6.95 -8.06 -8.17
CA LYS A 33 7.82 -7.29 -9.06
C LYS A 33 8.12 -8.07 -10.35
N ALA A 34 8.54 -9.32 -10.25
CA ALA A 34 8.78 -10.16 -11.42
C ALA A 34 7.53 -10.30 -12.30
N THR A 35 6.36 -10.48 -11.68
CA THR A 35 5.09 -10.54 -12.41
C THR A 35 4.75 -9.22 -13.11
N LEU A 36 5.02 -8.09 -12.47
CA LEU A 36 4.82 -6.78 -13.08
C LEU A 36 5.76 -6.57 -14.27
N GLU A 37 7.02 -6.99 -14.16
CA GLU A 37 7.99 -6.97 -15.27
C GLU A 37 7.52 -7.80 -16.46
N ASP A 38 6.99 -9.01 -16.23
CA ASP A 38 6.39 -9.86 -17.26
C ASP A 38 5.14 -9.24 -17.91
N LEU A 39 4.43 -8.37 -17.18
CA LEU A 39 3.29 -7.61 -17.68
C LEU A 39 3.68 -6.27 -18.33
N GLY A 40 4.98 -5.99 -18.44
CA GLY A 40 5.51 -4.80 -19.13
C GLY A 40 5.66 -3.56 -18.24
N VAL A 41 5.59 -3.71 -16.93
CA VAL A 41 5.86 -2.64 -15.97
C VAL A 41 7.31 -2.75 -15.50
N HIS A 42 8.14 -1.77 -15.83
CA HIS A 42 9.58 -1.81 -15.54
C HIS A 42 10.07 -0.66 -14.66
N ASP A 43 9.27 0.38 -14.50
CA ASP A 43 9.63 1.55 -13.68
C ASP A 43 9.10 1.34 -12.26
N PHE A 44 10.03 1.09 -11.33
CA PHE A 44 9.71 0.90 -9.92
C PHE A 44 10.30 2.03 -9.09
N ILE A 45 9.47 2.61 -8.26
CA ILE A 45 9.87 3.63 -7.29
C ILE A 45 9.70 3.01 -5.91
N GLU A 46 10.78 2.96 -5.13
CA GLU A 46 10.67 2.67 -3.72
C GLU A 46 10.11 3.91 -3.02
N GLN A 47 8.96 3.76 -2.39
CA GLN A 47 8.31 4.86 -1.71
C GLN A 47 9.13 5.31 -0.51
N ASP A 48 9.37 6.62 -0.40
CA ASP A 48 10.00 7.22 0.76
C ASP A 48 9.06 7.05 1.97
N ARG A 49 9.59 6.52 3.07
CA ARG A 49 8.84 6.31 4.31
C ARG A 49 8.23 7.62 4.84
N ASP A 50 8.88 8.74 4.61
CA ASP A 50 8.43 10.05 5.08
C ASP A 50 7.24 10.61 4.29
N ALA A 51 6.97 10.07 3.09
CA ALA A 51 5.85 10.46 2.24
C ALA A 51 4.62 9.55 2.35
N ALA A 52 4.70 8.50 3.17
CA ALA A 52 3.62 7.54 3.31
C ALA A 52 2.43 8.12 4.08
N GLY A 53 1.23 7.81 3.61
CA GLY A 53 -0.01 8.01 4.35
C GLY A 53 -0.15 7.02 5.52
N SER A 54 -1.31 6.97 6.14
CA SER A 54 -1.66 5.95 7.13
C SER A 54 -2.75 5.03 6.60
N SER A 55 -2.65 3.74 6.94
CA SER A 55 -3.60 2.71 6.53
C SER A 55 -3.58 1.55 7.53
N ASP A 56 -4.70 0.87 7.68
CA ASP A 56 -4.81 -0.36 8.48
C ASP A 56 -4.12 -1.58 7.83
N ILE A 57 -3.60 -1.44 6.61
CA ILE A 57 -2.78 -2.47 5.97
C ILE A 57 -1.51 -2.77 6.77
N GLY A 58 -0.97 -1.78 7.50
CA GLY A 58 0.11 -2.01 8.46
C GLY A 58 -0.25 -3.10 9.45
N ASN A 59 -1.39 -3.02 10.09
CA ASN A 59 -1.87 -4.04 11.05
C ASN A 59 -1.99 -5.44 10.39
N VAL A 60 -2.43 -5.51 9.13
CA VAL A 60 -2.51 -6.77 8.37
C VAL A 60 -1.12 -7.34 8.14
N SER A 61 -0.13 -6.49 7.81
CA SER A 61 1.25 -6.93 7.55
C SER A 61 1.95 -7.55 8.75
N HIS A 62 1.55 -7.18 9.97
CA HIS A 62 2.03 -7.81 11.20
C HIS A 62 1.27 -9.09 11.56
N ALA A 63 0.14 -9.36 10.93
CA ALA A 63 -0.67 -10.57 11.18
C ALA A 63 -0.43 -11.68 10.13
N CYS A 64 -0.09 -11.33 8.90
CA CYS A 64 0.19 -12.28 7.83
C CYS A 64 1.12 -11.67 6.77
N PRO A 65 1.82 -12.52 5.96
CA PRO A 65 2.65 -12.05 4.87
C PRO A 65 1.85 -11.15 3.92
N THR A 66 2.28 -9.90 3.78
CA THR A 66 1.58 -8.86 3.01
C THR A 66 2.53 -8.23 2.00
N CYS A 67 2.01 -7.86 0.85
CA CYS A 67 2.67 -7.02 -0.13
C CYS A 67 1.70 -5.94 -0.60
N TYR A 68 2.06 -4.69 -0.34
CA TYR A 68 1.27 -3.54 -0.77
C TYR A 68 1.97 -2.85 -1.94
N ILE A 69 1.27 -2.70 -3.06
CA ILE A 69 1.79 -2.13 -4.31
C ILE A 69 0.81 -1.06 -4.78
N GLU A 70 1.33 0.06 -5.21
CA GLU A 70 0.59 1.12 -5.87
C GLU A 70 0.99 1.21 -7.35
N LEU A 71 0.02 1.45 -8.22
CA LEU A 71 0.24 1.71 -9.63
C LEU A 71 -0.05 3.19 -9.92
N ASP A 72 0.91 3.86 -10.53
CA ASP A 72 0.79 5.29 -10.83
C ASP A 72 -0.36 5.55 -11.83
N THR A 73 -1.14 6.57 -11.55
CA THR A 73 -2.20 7.09 -12.44
C THR A 73 -1.65 7.94 -13.58
N ASN A 74 -0.36 8.31 -13.54
CA ASN A 74 0.30 9.24 -14.46
C ASN A 74 -0.45 10.58 -14.59
N ALA A 75 -1.07 11.03 -13.51
CA ALA A 75 -1.77 12.30 -13.49
C ALA A 75 -0.81 13.48 -13.66
N ASN A 76 -1.16 14.42 -14.53
CA ASN A 76 -0.41 15.66 -14.71
C ASN A 76 -1.37 16.87 -14.68
N PRO A 77 -1.35 17.74 -13.68
CA PRO A 77 -0.47 17.64 -12.47
C PRO A 77 -0.78 16.42 -11.60
N PRO A 78 0.15 16.01 -10.71
CA PRO A 78 -0.07 14.89 -9.80
C PRO A 78 -1.35 15.06 -9.00
N ALA A 79 -2.17 13.99 -8.95
CA ALA A 79 -3.41 13.96 -8.19
C ALA A 79 -3.30 12.92 -7.09
N TYR A 80 -3.60 13.33 -5.88
CA TYR A 80 -3.55 12.48 -4.69
C TYR A 80 -4.94 11.97 -4.33
N ALA A 81 -5.00 10.82 -3.70
CA ALA A 81 -6.25 10.25 -3.18
C ALA A 81 -7.02 11.27 -2.30
N HIS A 82 -8.31 11.07 -2.15
CA HIS A 82 -9.22 11.89 -1.33
C HIS A 82 -9.49 13.32 -1.86
N ASN A 83 -9.34 13.55 -3.16
CA ASN A 83 -9.76 14.79 -3.82
C ASN A 83 -10.44 14.54 -5.17
N GLU A 84 -11.12 15.58 -5.71
CA GLU A 84 -11.88 15.48 -6.96
C GLU A 84 -10.98 15.27 -8.19
N ASP A 85 -9.75 15.74 -8.16
CA ASP A 85 -8.83 15.57 -9.29
C ASP A 85 -8.41 14.12 -9.42
N PHE A 86 -8.28 13.39 -8.31
CA PHE A 86 -8.02 11.95 -8.33
C PHE A 86 -9.14 11.15 -9.01
N LEU A 87 -10.41 11.55 -8.84
CA LEU A 87 -11.54 10.91 -9.51
C LEU A 87 -11.40 10.92 -11.04
N LYS A 88 -10.79 11.96 -11.61
CA LYS A 88 -10.56 12.07 -13.05
C LYS A 88 -9.50 11.10 -13.56
N CYS A 89 -8.60 10.65 -12.67
CA CYS A 89 -7.49 9.77 -12.99
C CYS A 89 -7.83 8.29 -12.81
N VAL A 90 -8.83 7.94 -11.98
CA VAL A 90 -9.21 6.55 -11.71
C VAL A 90 -10.25 5.99 -12.68
N THR A 91 -10.58 6.75 -13.70
CA THR A 91 -11.45 6.34 -14.81
C THR A 91 -10.76 6.59 -16.14
N GLY A 92 -10.96 5.71 -17.11
CA GLY A 92 -10.35 5.85 -18.43
C GLY A 92 -9.38 4.72 -18.77
N PRO A 93 -8.79 4.74 -19.98
CA PRO A 93 -8.01 3.63 -20.51
C PRO A 93 -6.82 3.21 -19.63
N LEU A 94 -6.07 4.18 -19.08
CA LEU A 94 -4.93 3.89 -18.20
C LEU A 94 -5.37 3.26 -16.89
N ALA A 95 -6.40 3.80 -16.25
CA ALA A 95 -6.94 3.25 -15.01
C ALA A 95 -7.42 1.81 -15.18
N TYR A 96 -8.12 1.51 -16.29
CA TYR A 96 -8.56 0.15 -16.62
C TYR A 96 -7.39 -0.76 -16.95
N HIS A 97 -6.36 -0.26 -17.62
CA HIS A 97 -5.13 -1.02 -17.85
C HIS A 97 -4.46 -1.38 -16.52
N ASN A 98 -4.27 -0.40 -15.64
CA ASN A 98 -3.66 -0.61 -14.31
C ASN A 98 -4.49 -1.57 -13.45
N LEU A 99 -5.82 -1.48 -13.52
CA LEU A 99 -6.70 -2.43 -12.84
C LEU A 99 -6.48 -3.87 -13.32
N ALA A 100 -6.34 -4.05 -14.64
CA ALA A 100 -6.06 -5.37 -15.22
C ALA A 100 -4.67 -5.90 -14.84
N VAL A 101 -3.65 -5.04 -14.83
CA VAL A 101 -2.30 -5.38 -14.39
C VAL A 101 -2.30 -5.75 -12.91
N ALA A 102 -2.90 -4.93 -12.04
CA ALA A 102 -3.01 -5.21 -10.60
C ALA A 102 -3.71 -6.55 -10.34
N SER A 103 -4.85 -6.78 -10.98
CA SER A 103 -5.63 -8.02 -10.83
C SER A 103 -4.83 -9.27 -11.23
N LYS A 104 -4.08 -9.21 -12.34
CA LYS A 104 -3.22 -10.31 -12.78
C LYS A 104 -2.05 -10.53 -11.82
N THR A 105 -1.42 -9.45 -11.34
CA THR A 105 -0.32 -9.54 -10.38
C THR A 105 -0.77 -10.20 -9.08
N MET A 106 -1.90 -9.78 -8.54
CA MET A 106 -2.48 -10.39 -7.33
C MET A 106 -2.81 -11.87 -7.54
N ALA A 107 -3.49 -12.22 -8.63
CA ALA A 107 -3.88 -13.58 -8.92
C ALA A 107 -2.66 -14.50 -9.10
N TYR A 108 -1.64 -14.04 -9.82
CA TYR A 108 -0.43 -14.83 -10.06
C TYR A 108 0.41 -15.00 -8.80
N SER A 109 0.58 -13.93 -8.01
CA SER A 109 1.28 -14.01 -6.71
C SER A 109 0.58 -14.97 -5.76
N ALA A 110 -0.76 -14.90 -5.67
CA ALA A 110 -1.54 -15.82 -4.85
C ALA A 110 -1.40 -17.28 -5.33
N LEU A 111 -1.42 -17.50 -6.63
CA LEU A 111 -1.24 -18.84 -7.20
C LEU A 111 0.14 -19.42 -6.84
N GLN A 112 1.20 -18.63 -6.92
CA GLN A 112 2.54 -19.10 -6.56
C GLN A 112 2.62 -19.50 -5.10
N VAL A 113 2.05 -18.70 -4.19
CA VAL A 113 2.00 -19.03 -2.76
C VAL A 113 1.16 -20.28 -2.48
N LEU A 114 0.05 -20.48 -3.22
CA LEU A 114 -0.76 -21.68 -3.08
C LEU A 114 -0.04 -22.95 -3.57
N LEU A 115 0.80 -22.84 -4.60
CA LEU A 115 1.59 -23.95 -5.14
C LEU A 115 2.81 -24.27 -4.25
N ASP A 116 3.38 -23.27 -3.62
CA ASP A 116 4.52 -23.39 -2.70
C ASP A 116 4.40 -22.40 -1.53
N PRO A 117 3.74 -22.78 -0.44
CA PRO A 117 3.58 -21.91 0.74
C PRO A 117 4.91 -21.50 1.39
N SER A 118 6.00 -22.24 1.18
CA SER A 118 7.31 -21.91 1.75
C SER A 118 7.90 -20.60 1.22
N ILE A 119 7.34 -20.10 0.12
CA ILE A 119 7.74 -18.83 -0.49
C ILE A 119 7.57 -17.65 0.48
N VAL A 120 6.64 -17.71 1.39
CA VAL A 120 6.31 -16.59 2.30
C VAL A 120 6.82 -16.79 3.73
N GLU A 121 7.43 -17.92 4.01
CA GLU A 121 8.12 -18.20 5.27
C GLU A 121 9.53 -17.56 5.26
#